data_f31588622f533e2e771c5e727510f002
#
_entry.id   f31588622f533e2e771c5e727510f002
#
_cell.length_a   1.000
_cell.length_b   1.000
_cell.length_c   1.000
_cell.angle_alpha   90.00
_cell.angle_beta   90.00
_cell.angle_gamma   90.00
#
_symmetry.space_group_name_H-M   'P 1'
#
loop_
_entity.id
_entity.type
_entity.pdbx_description
1 polymer ?
#
loop_
_entity_poly.entity_id
_entity_poly.type
_entity_poly.pdbx_seq_one_letter_code
_entity_poly.pdbx_strand_id
1 'polypeptide(L)'
;MKTIAITELTEIEAIIRKCPYCTVGITDLEGNPYVVPMNFAYRDGIIYLHSGPEGSKVTMAERHPRVCITFCEGHELVYMHKQVACSYSMKSRSVICKIGRASCRER
;
A
#
# COMPACT_ATOMS: atom_id res chain seq x y z
N MET A 1 6.20 -20.85 4.26
CA MET A 1 5.04 -20.45 3.44
C MET A 1 5.50 -20.13 2.02
N LYS A 2 4.76 -20.57 1.04
CA LYS A 2 5.07 -20.27 -0.35
C LYS A 2 4.53 -18.90 -0.76
N THR A 3 5.36 -18.12 -1.44
CA THR A 3 4.94 -16.88 -2.07
C THR A 3 4.76 -17.13 -3.57
N ILE A 4 3.60 -16.81 -4.07
CA ILE A 4 3.26 -16.97 -5.49
C ILE A 4 3.06 -15.58 -6.09
N ALA A 5 3.77 -15.28 -7.18
CA ALA A 5 3.64 -13.98 -7.83
C ALA A 5 2.32 -13.88 -8.60
N ILE A 6 1.67 -12.74 -8.49
CA ILE A 6 0.46 -12.40 -9.24
C ILE A 6 0.87 -11.45 -10.36
N THR A 7 0.61 -11.82 -11.59
CA THR A 7 1.04 -11.04 -12.76
C THR A 7 -0.10 -10.43 -13.56
N GLU A 8 -1.32 -10.94 -13.36
CA GLU A 8 -2.50 -10.45 -14.08
C GLU A 8 -2.95 -9.10 -13.56
N LEU A 9 -3.02 -8.10 -14.44
CA LEU A 9 -3.45 -6.75 -14.06
C LEU A 9 -4.84 -6.73 -13.43
N THR A 10 -5.77 -7.52 -13.96
CA THR A 10 -7.12 -7.60 -13.41
C THR A 10 -7.15 -8.11 -11.98
N GLU A 11 -6.28 -9.08 -11.66
CA GLU A 11 -6.15 -9.57 -10.28
C GLU A 11 -5.54 -8.53 -9.37
N ILE A 12 -4.52 -7.83 -9.85
CA ILE A 12 -3.87 -6.75 -9.10
C ILE A 12 -4.89 -5.66 -8.77
N GLU A 13 -5.65 -5.23 -9.76
CA GLU A 13 -6.69 -4.22 -9.56
C GLU A 13 -7.79 -4.68 -8.61
N ALA A 14 -8.15 -5.97 -8.67
CA ALA A 14 -9.14 -6.52 -7.76
C ALA A 14 -8.65 -6.47 -6.31
N ILE A 15 -7.37 -6.74 -6.07
CA ILE A 15 -6.77 -6.63 -4.73
C ILE A 15 -6.83 -5.18 -4.25
N ILE A 16 -6.44 -4.24 -5.10
CA ILE A 16 -6.45 -2.82 -4.76
C ILE A 16 -7.86 -2.38 -4.36
N ARG A 17 -8.87 -2.76 -5.16
CA ARG A 17 -10.25 -2.36 -4.91
C ARG A 17 -10.86 -2.94 -3.64
N LYS A 18 -10.34 -4.06 -3.17
CA LYS A 18 -10.82 -4.68 -1.93
C LYS A 18 -10.25 -4.05 -0.67
N CYS A 19 -9.19 -3.28 -0.78
CA CYS A 19 -8.53 -2.70 0.38
C CYS A 19 -9.27 -1.46 0.85
N PRO A 20 -9.59 -1.36 2.15
CA PRO A 20 -10.26 -0.16 2.68
C PRO A 20 -9.31 1.03 2.82
N TYR A 21 -8.02 0.77 2.90
CA TYR A 21 -6.96 1.78 2.97
C TYR A 21 -5.68 1.18 2.44
N CYS A 22 -4.70 2.02 2.19
CA CYS A 22 -3.36 1.60 1.79
C CYS A 22 -2.33 2.13 2.77
N THR A 23 -1.11 1.62 2.66
CA THR A 23 0.02 2.11 3.44
C THR A 23 1.00 2.77 2.47
N VAL A 24 1.36 4.01 2.77
CA VAL A 24 2.20 4.84 1.90
C VAL A 24 3.54 5.07 2.56
N GLY A 25 4.60 4.71 1.85
CA GLY A 25 5.97 5.00 2.24
C GLY A 25 6.45 6.23 1.49
N ILE A 26 6.82 7.26 2.22
CA ILE A 26 7.33 8.50 1.67
C ILE A 26 8.65 8.87 2.38
N THR A 27 9.33 9.87 1.85
CA THR A 27 10.54 10.40 2.45
C THR A 27 10.21 11.72 3.12
N ASP A 28 10.59 11.88 4.38
CA ASP A 28 10.35 13.12 5.09
C ASP A 28 11.34 14.22 4.65
N LEU A 29 11.18 15.42 5.19
CA LEU A 29 11.98 16.56 4.77
C LEU A 29 13.45 16.43 5.14
N GLU A 30 13.77 15.54 6.07
CA GLU A 30 15.15 15.28 6.51
C GLU A 30 15.76 14.07 5.78
N GLY A 31 15.03 13.46 4.87
CA GLY A 31 15.50 12.32 4.11
C GLY A 31 15.24 10.96 4.76
N ASN A 32 14.47 10.93 5.83
CA ASN A 32 14.16 9.69 6.52
C ASN A 32 12.92 9.02 5.95
N PRO A 33 12.85 7.67 6.01
CA PRO A 33 11.62 6.97 5.63
C PRO A 33 10.47 7.33 6.57
N TYR A 34 9.29 7.47 6.00
CA TYR A 34 8.06 7.75 6.76
C TYR A 34 6.94 6.91 6.17
N VAL A 35 6.27 6.12 7.00
CA VAL A 35 5.23 5.18 6.55
C VAL A 35 3.94 5.50 7.29
N VAL A 36 2.84 5.61 6.55
CA VAL A 36 1.56 6.00 7.11
C VAL A 36 0.42 5.35 6.36
N PRO A 37 -0.65 4.92 7.07
CA PRO A 37 -1.87 4.48 6.39
C PRO A 37 -2.64 5.68 5.84
N MET A 38 -3.26 5.50 4.67
CA MET A 38 -4.03 6.56 4.02
C MET A 38 -5.25 5.98 3.32
N ASN A 39 -6.31 6.74 3.30
CA ASN A 39 -7.46 6.44 2.46
C ASN A 39 -7.11 6.75 1.01
N PHE A 40 -7.70 6.01 0.10
CA PHE A 40 -7.39 6.16 -1.32
C PHE A 40 -8.62 5.90 -2.18
N ALA A 41 -8.52 6.29 -3.44
CA ALA A 41 -9.41 5.87 -4.49
C ALA A 41 -8.56 5.41 -5.68
N TYR A 42 -9.04 4.42 -6.41
CA TYR A 42 -8.35 3.91 -7.58
C TYR A 42 -9.25 4.02 -8.80
N ARG A 43 -8.75 4.64 -9.85
CA ARG A 43 -9.51 4.78 -11.10
C ARG A 43 -8.55 4.94 -12.26
N ASP A 44 -8.77 4.14 -13.30
CA ASP A 44 -8.05 4.24 -14.58
C ASP A 44 -6.52 4.25 -14.44
N GLY A 45 -6.01 3.37 -13.58
CA GLY A 45 -4.57 3.26 -13.37
C GLY A 45 -3.97 4.33 -12.47
N ILE A 46 -4.80 5.17 -11.86
CA ILE A 46 -4.33 6.25 -10.99
C ILE A 46 -4.80 6.01 -9.56
N ILE A 47 -3.89 6.16 -8.62
CA ILE A 47 -4.17 6.07 -7.20
C ILE A 47 -4.29 7.49 -6.66
N TYR A 48 -5.46 7.82 -6.11
CA TYR A 48 -5.71 9.11 -5.48
C TYR A 48 -5.63 8.93 -3.98
N LEU A 49 -4.71 9.63 -3.34
CA LEU A 49 -4.53 9.57 -1.90
C LEU A 49 -5.23 10.75 -1.25
N HIS A 50 -5.95 10.46 -0.17
CA HIS A 50 -6.62 11.50 0.60
C HIS A 50 -5.77 11.90 1.79
N SER A 51 -5.40 13.18 1.84
CA SER A 51 -4.74 13.76 3.01
C SER A 51 -5.23 15.17 3.21
N GLY A 52 -5.02 15.71 4.41
CA GLY A 52 -5.37 17.10 4.67
C GLY A 52 -4.52 18.05 3.83
N PRO A 53 -5.10 19.17 3.34
CA PRO A 53 -4.38 20.08 2.45
C PRO A 53 -3.17 20.76 3.09
N GLU A 54 -3.14 20.86 4.42
CA GLU A 54 -2.05 21.48 5.17
C GLU A 54 -1.13 20.45 5.81
N GLY A 55 -1.27 19.18 5.44
CA GLY A 55 -0.47 18.14 6.03
C GLY A 55 0.97 18.16 5.53
N SER A 56 1.89 17.78 6.42
CA SER A 56 3.30 17.63 6.07
C SER A 56 3.54 16.59 4.97
N LYS A 57 2.58 15.66 4.79
CA LYS A 57 2.65 14.64 3.73
C LYS A 57 2.66 15.24 2.33
N VAL A 58 1.90 16.32 2.11
CA VAL A 58 1.89 17.02 0.82
C VAL A 58 3.26 17.62 0.53
N THR A 59 3.84 18.28 1.50
CA THR A 59 5.18 18.89 1.38
C THR A 59 6.25 17.82 1.14
N MET A 60 6.18 16.71 1.86
CA MET A 60 7.10 15.59 1.67
C MET A 60 7.03 15.05 0.24
N ALA A 61 5.83 14.83 -0.28
CA ALA A 61 5.63 14.30 -1.63
C ALA A 61 6.07 15.27 -2.72
N GLU A 62 5.93 16.57 -2.49
CA GLU A 62 6.42 17.58 -3.42
C GLU A 62 7.95 17.61 -3.48
N ARG A 63 8.58 17.48 -2.33
CA ARG A 63 10.05 17.49 -2.19
C ARG A 63 10.70 16.21 -2.69
N HIS A 64 10.06 15.08 -2.35
CA HIS A 64 10.52 13.74 -2.70
C HIS A 64 9.36 12.98 -3.35
N PRO A 65 9.19 13.11 -4.67
CA PRO A 65 7.99 12.58 -5.34
C PRO A 65 7.97 11.06 -5.53
N ARG A 66 9.05 10.37 -5.20
CA ARG A 66 9.07 8.91 -5.24
C ARG A 66 8.43 8.35 -3.98
N VAL A 67 7.38 7.57 -4.16
CA VAL A 67 6.67 6.97 -3.04
C VAL A 67 6.44 5.49 -3.32
N CYS A 68 6.19 4.74 -2.27
CA CYS A 68 5.86 3.33 -2.37
C CYS A 68 4.53 3.11 -1.65
N ILE A 69 3.60 2.41 -2.31
CA ILE A 69 2.28 2.19 -1.75
C ILE A 69 2.03 0.69 -1.70
N THR A 70 1.55 0.21 -0.55
CA THR A 70 1.20 -1.20 -0.41
C THR A 70 -0.28 -1.36 -0.14
N PHE A 71 -0.85 -2.38 -0.78
CA PHE A 71 -2.23 -2.82 -0.58
C PHE A 71 -2.18 -4.26 -0.11
N CYS A 72 -2.92 -4.57 0.94
CA CYS A 72 -2.93 -5.92 1.49
C CYS A 72 -4.35 -6.30 1.86
N GLU A 73 -4.79 -7.48 1.43
CA GLU A 73 -6.14 -7.95 1.67
C GLU A 73 -6.17 -9.46 1.89
N GLY A 74 -7.33 -9.96 2.33
CA GLY A 74 -7.55 -11.39 2.44
C GLY A 74 -6.74 -12.05 3.53
N HIS A 75 -6.59 -11.38 4.68
CA HIS A 75 -5.83 -11.95 5.80
C HIS A 75 -6.56 -13.16 6.36
N GLU A 76 -5.93 -14.31 6.25
CA GLU A 76 -6.46 -15.57 6.75
C GLU A 76 -5.38 -16.29 7.54
N LEU A 77 -5.71 -16.63 8.79
CA LEU A 77 -4.80 -17.40 9.63
C LEU A 77 -4.87 -18.87 9.22
N VAL A 78 -3.74 -19.44 8.84
CA VAL A 78 -3.63 -20.84 8.50
C VAL A 78 -2.66 -21.53 9.46
N TYR A 79 -2.92 -22.79 9.76
CA TYR A 79 -2.06 -23.57 10.65
C TYR A 79 -2.05 -25.03 10.23
N MET A 80 -0.92 -25.70 10.48
CA MET A 80 -0.80 -27.13 10.24
C MET A 80 -1.19 -27.95 11.47
N HIS A 81 -0.97 -27.38 12.66
CA HIS A 81 -1.27 -28.03 13.93
C HIS A 81 -1.68 -27.00 14.95
N LYS A 82 -2.88 -27.15 15.53
CA LYS A 82 -3.47 -26.18 16.45
C LYS A 82 -2.60 -25.86 17.67
N GLN A 83 -1.86 -26.85 18.17
CA GLN A 83 -1.08 -26.72 19.41
C GLN A 83 0.37 -26.31 19.17
N VAL A 84 0.78 -26.14 17.92
CA VAL A 84 2.15 -25.77 17.57
C VAL A 84 2.15 -24.37 17.01
N ALA A 85 2.63 -23.40 17.79
CA ALA A 85 2.62 -21.99 17.43
C ALA A 85 3.35 -21.71 16.11
N CYS A 86 4.48 -22.37 15.87
CA CYS A 86 5.27 -22.16 14.66
C CYS A 86 4.60 -22.69 13.38
N SER A 87 3.50 -23.48 13.52
CA SER A 87 2.74 -23.93 12.36
C SER A 87 1.71 -22.92 11.86
N TYR A 88 1.50 -21.84 12.61
CA TYR A 88 0.56 -20.80 12.24
C TYR A 88 1.22 -19.80 11.29
N SER A 89 0.49 -19.38 10.29
CA SER A 89 0.94 -18.33 9.36
C SER A 89 -0.26 -17.54 8.85
N MET A 90 0.01 -16.32 8.38
CA MET A 90 -1.03 -15.46 7.83
C MET A 90 -1.02 -15.59 6.32
N LYS A 91 -2.17 -15.96 5.75
CA LYS A 91 -2.36 -16.02 4.30
C LYS A 91 -2.98 -14.70 3.84
N SER A 92 -2.33 -14.02 2.93
CA SER A 92 -2.81 -12.75 2.40
C SER A 92 -2.33 -12.54 0.99
N ARG A 93 -2.95 -11.57 0.31
CA ARG A 93 -2.51 -11.11 -1.00
C ARG A 93 -2.12 -9.64 -0.88
N SER A 94 -1.02 -9.28 -1.51
CA SER A 94 -0.53 -7.91 -1.43
C SER A 94 -0.06 -7.39 -2.77
N VAL A 95 -0.14 -6.08 -2.94
CA VAL A 95 0.36 -5.37 -4.11
C VAL A 95 1.27 -4.26 -3.62
N ILE A 96 2.47 -4.18 -4.20
CA ILE A 96 3.42 -3.12 -3.90
C ILE A 96 3.57 -2.26 -5.15
N CYS A 97 3.23 -0.99 -5.04
CA CYS A 97 3.34 -0.04 -6.14
C CYS A 97 4.49 0.93 -5.88
N LYS A 98 5.50 0.87 -6.74
CA LYS A 98 6.60 1.83 -6.69
C LYS A 98 6.27 2.97 -7.62
N ILE A 99 6.01 4.14 -7.06
CA ILE A 99 5.58 5.31 -7.81
C ILE A 99 6.78 6.20 -8.07
N GLY A 100 7.12 6.40 -9.35
CA GLY A 100 8.26 7.22 -9.72
C GLY A 100 8.04 8.71 -9.48
N ARG A 101 6.79 9.13 -9.48
CA ARG A 101 6.45 10.53 -9.25
C ARG A 101 5.04 10.67 -8.72
N ALA A 102 4.93 11.18 -7.51
CA ALA A 102 3.67 11.62 -6.96
C ALA A 102 3.47 13.09 -7.28
N SER A 103 2.23 13.50 -7.49
CA SER A 103 1.92 14.92 -7.71
C SER A 103 0.70 15.30 -6.91
N CYS A 104 0.66 16.55 -6.46
CA CYS A 104 -0.47 17.09 -5.73
C CYS A 104 -1.32 17.92 -6.66
N ARG A 105 -2.63 17.69 -6.60
CA ARG A 105 -3.58 18.45 -7.43
C ARG A 105 -4.66 19.00 -6.54
N GLU A 106 -5.00 20.25 -6.75
CA GLU A 106 -6.15 20.87 -6.11
C GLU A 106 -7.42 20.41 -6.82
N ARG A 107 -8.47 20.33 -6.06
CA ARG A 107 -9.79 20.01 -6.59
C ARG A 107 -10.70 21.19 -6.46
#